data_51aa5e6cf130f074f167e019844ea061
#
_entry.id   51aa5e6cf130f074f167e019844ea061
#
_cell.length_a   1.000
_cell.length_b   1.000
_cell.length_c   1.000
_cell.angle_alpha   90.00
_cell.angle_beta   90.00
_cell.angle_gamma   90.00
#
_symmetry.space_group_name_H-M   'P 1'
#
loop_
_entity.id
_entity.type
_entity.pdbx_description
1 polymer ?
#
loop_
_entity_poly.entity_id
_entity_poly.type
_entity_poly.pdbx_seq_one_letter_code
_entity_poly.pdbx_strand_id
1 'polypeptide(L)'
;MTAFPRKPALLLALAVLTGLAAHPAWAQSAIAEGQKLAFDRGKGNCLTCHAIKGGDLPGTIGPELKDIKAKYPDRNELVAILFDETKRNPQTMMPPFGRNRLLTDQEISAIVDFLQTL
;
A
#
# COMPACT_ATOMS: atom_id res chain seq x y z
N MET A 1 -73.26 -6.11 21.16
CA MET A 1 -71.99 -5.35 21.36
C MET A 1 -70.84 -6.35 21.37
N THR A 2 -70.22 -6.61 20.20
CA THR A 2 -69.14 -7.58 20.02
C THR A 2 -67.87 -6.80 19.76
N ALA A 3 -66.94 -6.88 20.73
CA ALA A 3 -65.62 -6.25 20.63
C ALA A 3 -64.68 -7.14 19.83
N PHE A 4 -64.13 -6.62 18.73
CA PHE A 4 -63.08 -7.29 17.95
C PHE A 4 -61.71 -7.03 18.58
N PRO A 5 -60.84 -8.05 18.77
CA PRO A 5 -59.49 -7.85 19.26
C PRO A 5 -58.57 -7.33 18.12
N ARG A 6 -57.91 -6.17 18.35
CA ARG A 6 -56.87 -5.64 17.48
C ARG A 6 -55.61 -6.46 17.66
N LYS A 7 -55.17 -7.08 16.57
CA LYS A 7 -53.84 -7.76 16.51
C LYS A 7 -52.71 -6.69 16.43
N PRO A 8 -51.63 -6.79 17.23
CA PRO A 8 -50.52 -5.89 17.06
C PRO A 8 -49.71 -6.28 15.81
N ALA A 9 -49.48 -5.33 14.92
CA ALA A 9 -48.61 -5.48 13.77
C ALA A 9 -47.16 -5.50 14.27
N LEU A 10 -46.52 -6.67 14.08
CA LEU A 10 -45.10 -6.87 14.38
C LEU A 10 -44.28 -6.23 13.26
N LEU A 11 -43.74 -5.01 13.51
CA LEU A 11 -42.79 -4.35 12.62
C LEU A 11 -41.43 -5.05 12.77
N LEU A 12 -41.08 -5.93 11.82
CA LEU A 12 -39.70 -6.43 11.67
C LEU A 12 -38.85 -5.30 11.11
N ALA A 13 -38.07 -4.65 11.99
CA ALA A 13 -36.99 -3.76 11.58
C ALA A 13 -35.85 -4.61 11.04
N LEU A 14 -35.65 -4.60 9.72
CA LEU A 14 -34.53 -5.21 9.04
C LEU A 14 -33.32 -4.30 9.24
N ALA A 15 -32.49 -4.59 10.25
CA ALA A 15 -31.20 -3.92 10.45
C ALA A 15 -30.22 -4.41 9.36
N VAL A 16 -30.03 -3.60 8.33
CA VAL A 16 -28.97 -3.81 7.34
C VAL A 16 -27.65 -3.42 8.01
N LEU A 17 -26.91 -4.43 8.51
CA LEU A 17 -25.51 -4.23 8.93
C LEU A 17 -24.66 -4.04 7.67
N THR A 18 -24.44 -2.78 7.30
CA THR A 18 -23.36 -2.43 6.36
C THR A 18 -22.04 -2.63 7.09
N GLY A 19 -21.42 -3.79 6.87
CA GLY A 19 -20.07 -4.06 7.36
C GLY A 19 -19.06 -3.16 6.65
N LEU A 20 -18.78 -1.98 7.20
CA LEU A 20 -17.57 -1.24 6.84
C LEU A 20 -16.40 -2.08 7.34
N ALA A 21 -15.62 -2.64 6.41
CA ALA A 21 -14.34 -3.27 6.71
C ALA A 21 -13.39 -2.17 7.26
N ALA A 22 -13.37 -2.01 8.58
CA ALA A 22 -12.46 -1.11 9.25
C ALA A 22 -11.04 -1.69 9.11
N HIS A 23 -10.25 -1.11 8.21
CA HIS A 23 -8.82 -1.39 8.18
C HIS A 23 -8.20 -0.84 9.48
N PRO A 24 -7.33 -1.60 10.15
CA PRO A 24 -6.74 -1.14 11.39
C PRO A 24 -5.91 0.14 11.14
N ALA A 25 -6.06 1.13 11.98
CA ALA A 25 -5.45 2.46 11.84
C ALA A 25 -3.90 2.42 11.69
N TRP A 26 -3.25 1.43 12.30
CA TRP A 26 -1.80 1.22 12.17
C TRP A 26 -1.37 0.83 10.75
N ALA A 27 -2.18 0.06 10.02
CA ALA A 27 -1.87 -0.31 8.63
C ALA A 27 -1.92 0.92 7.70
N GLN A 28 -2.89 1.81 7.90
CA GLN A 28 -2.97 3.06 7.14
C GLN A 28 -1.83 4.01 7.48
N SER A 29 -1.37 4.05 8.74
CA SER A 29 -0.21 4.86 9.13
C SER A 29 1.08 4.36 8.49
N ALA A 30 1.28 3.04 8.38
CA ALA A 30 2.44 2.42 7.71
C ALA A 30 2.45 2.73 6.21
N ILE A 31 1.31 2.67 5.52
CA ILE A 31 1.17 3.02 4.10
C ILE A 31 1.50 4.50 3.87
N ALA A 32 0.97 5.40 4.70
CA ALA A 32 1.23 6.83 4.59
C ALA A 32 2.72 7.16 4.83
N GLU A 33 3.35 6.52 5.81
CA GLU A 33 4.78 6.65 6.04
C GLU A 33 5.60 6.09 4.88
N GLY A 34 5.21 4.94 4.32
CA GLY A 34 5.84 4.36 3.14
C GLY A 34 5.80 5.27 1.93
N GLN A 35 4.66 5.93 1.67
CA GLN A 35 4.54 6.92 0.60
C GLN A 35 5.48 8.11 0.82
N LYS A 36 5.49 8.66 2.04
CA LYS A 36 6.37 9.76 2.42
C LYS A 36 7.84 9.41 2.20
N LEU A 37 8.28 8.24 2.67
CA LEU A 37 9.63 7.74 2.50
C LEU A 37 10.00 7.52 1.03
N ALA A 38 9.08 6.98 0.22
CA ALA A 38 9.29 6.76 -1.21
C ALA A 38 9.48 8.09 -1.97
N PHE A 39 8.77 9.15 -1.57
CA PHE A 39 8.83 10.46 -2.23
C PHE A 39 9.89 11.38 -1.65
N ASP A 40 10.42 11.10 -0.46
CA ASP A 40 11.49 11.87 0.18
C ASP A 40 12.79 11.74 -0.60
N ARG A 41 13.32 12.88 -1.09
CA ARG A 41 14.58 12.95 -1.84
C ARG A 41 15.80 12.55 -1.03
N GLY A 42 15.74 12.63 0.29
CA GLY A 42 16.78 12.23 1.22
C GLY A 42 16.69 10.76 1.64
N LYS A 43 15.65 10.04 1.22
CA LYS A 43 15.37 8.65 1.57
C LYS A 43 15.24 7.76 0.34
N GLY A 44 14.04 7.30 0.00
CA GLY A 44 13.81 6.42 -1.13
C GLY A 44 14.04 7.09 -2.47
N ASN A 45 13.62 8.34 -2.59
CA ASN A 45 13.76 9.17 -3.80
C ASN A 45 13.28 8.46 -5.08
N CYS A 46 12.22 7.65 -4.95
CA CYS A 46 11.74 6.75 -6.01
C CYS A 46 11.28 7.52 -7.25
N LEU A 47 10.75 8.74 -7.05
CA LEU A 47 10.27 9.59 -8.16
C LEU A 47 11.39 10.04 -9.11
N THR A 48 12.65 10.02 -8.71
CA THR A 48 13.77 10.34 -9.61
C THR A 48 13.83 9.38 -10.80
N CYS A 49 13.38 8.13 -10.62
CA CYS A 49 13.46 7.09 -11.65
C CYS A 49 12.09 6.58 -12.09
N HIS A 50 11.09 6.58 -11.20
CA HIS A 50 9.79 5.94 -11.42
C HIS A 50 8.64 6.94 -11.45
N ALA A 51 7.71 6.74 -12.38
CA ALA A 51 6.39 7.35 -12.30
C ALA A 51 5.56 6.59 -11.26
N ILE A 52 5.01 7.32 -10.27
CA ILE A 52 4.17 6.78 -9.20
C ILE A 52 2.96 7.70 -9.05
N LYS A 53 1.77 7.11 -8.92
CA LYS A 53 0.52 7.87 -8.72
C LYS A 53 0.64 8.78 -7.49
N GLY A 54 0.32 10.06 -7.67
CA GLY A 54 0.39 11.06 -6.60
C GLY A 54 1.77 11.69 -6.41
N GLY A 55 2.78 11.30 -7.20
CA GLY A 55 4.10 11.92 -7.20
C GLY A 55 4.22 13.03 -8.24
N ASP A 56 5.06 14.02 -7.95
CA ASP A 56 5.34 15.16 -8.82
C ASP A 56 6.65 14.96 -9.59
N LEU A 57 6.68 15.44 -10.84
CA LEU A 57 7.88 15.43 -11.70
C LEU A 57 8.59 14.08 -11.76
N PRO A 58 7.91 12.99 -12.14
CA PRO A 58 8.50 11.66 -12.14
C PRO A 58 9.55 11.49 -13.23
N GLY A 59 10.60 10.73 -12.89
CA GLY A 59 11.58 10.25 -13.87
C GLY A 59 11.03 9.11 -14.72
N THR A 60 11.81 8.75 -15.75
CA THR A 60 11.47 7.68 -16.71
C THR A 60 12.57 6.63 -16.85
N ILE A 61 13.55 6.64 -15.96
CA ILE A 61 14.69 5.68 -15.96
C ILE A 61 14.20 4.28 -15.62
N GLY A 62 13.31 4.18 -14.62
CA GLY A 62 12.66 2.94 -14.22
C GLY A 62 11.23 2.83 -14.79
N PRO A 63 10.62 1.64 -14.71
CA PRO A 63 9.23 1.45 -15.11
C PRO A 63 8.25 2.23 -14.22
N GLU A 64 7.08 2.56 -14.75
CA GLU A 64 5.98 3.07 -13.95
C GLU A 64 5.56 2.04 -12.90
N LEU A 65 5.43 2.50 -11.63
CA LEU A 65 4.99 1.66 -10.53
C LEU A 65 3.47 1.69 -10.42
N LYS A 66 2.83 0.70 -11.03
CA LYS A 66 1.39 0.45 -11.01
C LYS A 66 1.11 -1.03 -11.05
N ASP A 67 -0.05 -1.44 -10.59
CA ASP A 67 -0.48 -2.84 -10.51
C ASP A 67 0.54 -3.72 -9.78
N ILE A 68 1.21 -3.15 -8.77
CA ILE A 68 2.36 -3.77 -8.10
C ILE A 68 1.96 -5.05 -7.40
N LYS A 69 0.82 -5.06 -6.73
CA LYS A 69 0.33 -6.27 -6.04
C LYS A 69 0.04 -7.42 -7.01
N ALA A 70 -0.43 -7.11 -8.22
CA ALA A 70 -0.68 -8.12 -9.24
C ALA A 70 0.63 -8.65 -9.85
N LYS A 71 1.63 -7.79 -10.05
CA LYS A 71 2.94 -8.15 -10.60
C LYS A 71 3.83 -8.89 -9.59
N TYR A 72 3.73 -8.51 -8.33
CA TYR A 72 4.52 -9.03 -7.20
C TYR A 72 3.58 -9.40 -6.05
N PRO A 73 2.85 -10.53 -6.17
CA PRO A 73 1.92 -10.96 -5.14
C PRO A 73 2.62 -11.35 -3.83
N ASP A 74 3.87 -11.82 -3.90
CA ASP A 74 4.69 -12.06 -2.73
C ASP A 74 5.37 -10.76 -2.27
N ARG A 75 4.96 -10.29 -1.10
CA ARG A 75 5.53 -9.12 -0.46
C ARG A 75 7.03 -9.22 -0.23
N ASN A 76 7.53 -10.43 0.07
CA ASN A 76 8.95 -10.65 0.35
C ASN A 76 9.81 -10.46 -0.91
N GLU A 77 9.26 -10.69 -2.08
CA GLU A 77 9.95 -10.41 -3.35
C GLU A 77 10.23 -8.91 -3.48
N LEU A 78 9.24 -8.04 -3.17
CA LEU A 78 9.45 -6.58 -3.17
C LEU A 78 10.47 -6.14 -2.12
N VAL A 79 10.45 -6.73 -0.93
CA VAL A 79 11.45 -6.46 0.10
C VAL A 79 12.85 -6.80 -0.43
N ALA A 80 13.01 -7.96 -1.07
CA ALA A 80 14.31 -8.37 -1.64
C ALA A 80 14.78 -7.43 -2.76
N ILE A 81 13.87 -6.96 -3.62
CA ILE A 81 14.14 -5.99 -4.69
C ILE A 81 14.66 -4.67 -4.10
N LEU A 82 13.96 -4.12 -3.11
CA LEU A 82 14.38 -2.87 -2.47
C LEU A 82 15.67 -3.06 -1.66
N PHE A 83 15.87 -4.23 -1.08
CA PHE A 83 17.08 -4.51 -0.33
C PHE A 83 18.30 -4.51 -1.25
N ASP A 84 18.25 -5.28 -2.36
CA ASP A 84 19.36 -5.37 -3.33
C ASP A 84 18.91 -5.92 -4.70
N GLU A 85 18.44 -5.07 -5.58
CA GLU A 85 18.03 -5.45 -6.94
C GLU A 85 19.18 -5.98 -7.79
N THR A 86 20.44 -5.69 -7.44
CA THR A 86 21.58 -6.18 -8.21
C THR A 86 21.68 -7.71 -8.22
N LYS A 87 21.09 -8.38 -7.24
CA LYS A 87 21.05 -9.85 -7.20
C LYS A 87 20.16 -10.45 -8.29
N ARG A 88 19.11 -9.74 -8.67
CA ARG A 88 18.16 -10.14 -9.73
C ARG A 88 18.54 -9.57 -11.08
N ASN A 89 18.95 -8.31 -11.11
CA ASN A 89 19.40 -7.59 -12.29
C ASN A 89 20.73 -6.91 -12.03
N PRO A 90 21.88 -7.53 -12.35
CA PRO A 90 23.20 -6.94 -12.12
C PRO A 90 23.46 -5.62 -12.84
N GLN A 91 22.65 -5.31 -13.89
CA GLN A 91 22.78 -4.06 -14.67
C GLN A 91 21.83 -2.95 -14.16
N THR A 92 21.14 -3.19 -13.05
CA THR A 92 20.20 -2.19 -12.53
C THR A 92 20.90 -0.90 -12.11
N MET A 93 20.24 0.22 -12.38
CA MET A 93 20.63 1.53 -11.82
C MET A 93 19.94 1.79 -10.46
N MET A 94 19.00 0.93 -10.05
CA MET A 94 18.30 1.06 -8.78
C MET A 94 19.29 0.87 -7.62
N PRO A 95 19.38 1.80 -6.65
CA PRO A 95 20.28 1.65 -5.52
C PRO A 95 19.89 0.43 -4.66
N PRO A 96 20.87 -0.31 -4.12
CA PRO A 96 20.62 -1.38 -3.16
C PRO A 96 20.33 -0.80 -1.77
N PHE A 97 19.11 -0.34 -1.56
CA PHE A 97 18.73 0.47 -0.41
C PHE A 97 19.02 -0.17 0.94
N GLY A 98 18.73 -1.47 1.09
CA GLY A 98 18.99 -2.20 2.33
C GLY A 98 20.48 -2.53 2.48
N ARG A 99 21.10 -3.12 1.45
CA ARG A 99 22.52 -3.51 1.51
C ARG A 99 23.44 -2.34 1.85
N ASN A 100 23.18 -1.17 1.28
CA ASN A 100 23.98 0.04 1.51
C ASN A 100 23.44 0.88 2.68
N ARG A 101 22.46 0.40 3.43
CA ARG A 101 21.86 1.08 4.58
C ARG A 101 21.33 2.49 4.27
N LEU A 102 20.84 2.70 3.05
CA LEU A 102 20.15 3.93 2.65
C LEU A 102 18.77 4.01 3.30
N LEU A 103 18.14 2.86 3.48
CA LEU A 103 16.90 2.65 4.19
C LEU A 103 17.07 1.53 5.22
N THR A 104 16.39 1.65 6.35
CA THR A 104 16.29 0.58 7.34
C THR A 104 15.30 -0.49 6.87
N ASP A 105 15.33 -1.68 7.47
CA ASP A 105 14.38 -2.74 7.16
C ASP A 105 12.92 -2.31 7.43
N GLN A 106 12.69 -1.47 8.45
CA GLN A 106 11.37 -0.92 8.76
C GLN A 106 10.91 0.07 7.68
N GLU A 107 11.81 0.94 7.20
CA GLU A 107 11.50 1.89 6.13
C GLU A 107 11.23 1.15 4.81
N ILE A 108 12.01 0.11 4.47
CA ILE A 108 11.75 -0.77 3.33
C ILE A 108 10.38 -1.43 3.47
N SER A 109 10.07 -1.97 4.65
CA SER A 109 8.78 -2.59 4.93
C SER A 109 7.61 -1.62 4.68
N ALA A 110 7.70 -0.39 5.19
CA ALA A 110 6.67 0.63 5.00
C ALA A 110 6.51 1.03 3.52
N ILE A 111 7.63 1.20 2.80
CA ILE A 111 7.60 1.49 1.36
C ILE A 111 6.94 0.35 0.59
N VAL A 112 7.25 -0.90 0.90
CA VAL A 112 6.62 -2.08 0.26
C VAL A 112 5.11 -2.11 0.51
N ASP A 113 4.66 -1.80 1.73
CA ASP A 113 3.24 -1.73 2.06
C ASP A 113 2.52 -0.65 1.23
N PHE A 114 3.16 0.51 1.05
CA PHE A 114 2.67 1.55 0.14
C PHE A 114 2.64 1.07 -1.32
N LEU A 115 3.72 0.49 -1.83
CA LEU A 115 3.80 0.03 -3.21
C LEU A 115 2.73 -1.00 -3.56
N GLN A 116 2.35 -1.86 -2.62
CA GLN A 116 1.27 -2.83 -2.81
C GLN A 116 -0.14 -2.21 -2.88
N THR A 117 -0.27 -0.91 -2.67
CA THR A 117 -1.54 -0.18 -2.87
C THR A 117 -1.67 0.42 -4.27
N LEU A 118 -0.64 0.34 -5.09
CA LEU A 118 -0.57 0.93 -6.43
C LEU A 118 -1.12 0.01 -7.50
#